data_b7780e43b7b2b96315401fe44cd46c97
#
_entry.id   b7780e43b7b2b96315401fe44cd46c97
#
_cell.length_a   1.000
_cell.length_b   1.000
_cell.length_c   1.000
_cell.angle_alpha   90.00
_cell.angle_beta   90.00
_cell.angle_gamma   90.00
#
_symmetry.space_group_name_H-M   'P 1'
#
loop_
_entity.id
_entity.type
_entity.pdbx_description
1 polymer ?
#
loop_
_entity_poly.entity_id
_entity_poly.type
_entity_poly.pdbx_seq_one_letter_code
_entity_poly.pdbx_strand_id
1 'polypeptide(L)'
;MEKIEKLRKKSIDIIKRIDSHDELEIVYSTLKRSEIIGLCNTVITQKLHKINNAMDIRLSDVLTNTGISFDEIESFLKTIITDGGTWDGRMLLNKTKSTFCLYPDNTPAHNTMCRAIARELKGSLGYGPDQGPGEIMMILTGKYLNLAVKGDIQLNGKSIEVKATTTNHKTGSRSGGRMVSNSDGYGNVTDIRRELLGYLTSCGITNDTLGQFGWPDRSTRTQMGGLNLNLSGLSNLSNIFIDNKIARSQAQEYFEIMSRGLYSYIDDKSIQNLVTSVKQNSGFHSHTMLTKINMMAFDYYKQQAGFDRLVLFNVETGITYLMGHSRDLNHGIAENIVKFGSGVDWFDNRGKGSSQILV
;
A
#
# COMPACT_ATOMS: atom_id res chain seq x y z
N MET A 1 17.05 -44.28 -5.56
CA MET A 1 17.42 -44.40 -6.99
C MET A 1 16.42 -45.26 -7.78
N GLU A 2 16.09 -46.46 -7.36
CA GLU A 2 15.18 -47.38 -8.06
C GLU A 2 13.77 -46.82 -8.37
N LYS A 3 13.22 -46.03 -7.46
CA LYS A 3 11.89 -45.40 -7.61
C LYS A 3 11.88 -44.27 -8.67
N ILE A 4 12.98 -43.51 -8.78
CA ILE A 4 13.15 -42.43 -9.78
C ILE A 4 13.36 -43.05 -11.16
N GLU A 5 14.13 -44.14 -11.26
CA GLU A 5 14.39 -44.84 -12.52
C GLU A 5 13.12 -45.51 -13.05
N LYS A 6 12.30 -46.07 -12.16
CA LYS A 6 10.99 -46.64 -12.49
C LYS A 6 9.99 -45.61 -12.98
N LEU A 7 9.99 -44.42 -12.41
CA LEU A 7 9.17 -43.26 -12.84
C LEU A 7 9.65 -42.76 -14.22
N ARG A 8 10.97 -42.65 -14.41
CA ARG A 8 11.57 -42.22 -15.67
C ARG A 8 11.24 -43.17 -16.79
N LYS A 9 11.32 -44.50 -16.54
CA LYS A 9 10.94 -45.53 -17.51
C LYS A 9 9.45 -45.48 -17.87
N LYS A 10 8.57 -45.29 -16.88
CA LYS A 10 7.13 -45.09 -17.09
C LYS A 10 6.82 -43.88 -17.94
N SER A 11 7.50 -42.74 -17.68
CA SER A 11 7.33 -41.51 -18.45
C SER A 11 7.77 -41.67 -19.90
N ILE A 12 8.89 -42.35 -20.14
CA ILE A 12 9.38 -42.69 -21.50
C ILE A 12 8.39 -43.61 -22.23
N ASP A 13 7.81 -44.60 -21.55
CA ASP A 13 6.82 -45.50 -22.16
C ASP A 13 5.49 -44.78 -22.47
N ILE A 14 5.12 -43.80 -21.70
CA ILE A 14 3.95 -42.93 -21.99
C ILE A 14 4.24 -42.08 -23.22
N ILE A 15 5.40 -41.40 -23.27
CA ILE A 15 5.80 -40.55 -24.39
C ILE A 15 5.87 -41.35 -25.72
N LYS A 16 6.35 -42.59 -25.67
CA LYS A 16 6.41 -43.46 -26.84
C LYS A 16 5.06 -43.92 -27.40
N ARG A 17 3.96 -43.73 -26.64
CA ARG A 17 2.59 -44.12 -27.05
C ARG A 17 1.78 -42.93 -27.56
N ILE A 18 2.38 -41.75 -27.60
CA ILE A 18 1.72 -40.51 -28.06
C ILE A 18 1.91 -40.44 -29.58
N ASP A 19 0.82 -40.57 -30.31
CA ASP A 19 0.83 -40.62 -31.79
C ASP A 19 0.49 -39.26 -32.43
N SER A 20 0.08 -38.26 -31.63
CA SER A 20 -0.26 -36.96 -32.16
C SER A 20 0.59 -35.80 -31.54
N HIS A 21 0.85 -34.77 -32.33
CA HIS A 21 1.56 -33.58 -31.90
C HIS A 21 0.82 -32.87 -30.74
N ASP A 22 -0.51 -32.82 -30.80
CA ASP A 22 -1.36 -32.17 -29.78
C ASP A 22 -1.27 -32.89 -28.42
N GLU A 23 -1.24 -34.23 -28.43
CA GLU A 23 -1.05 -35.02 -27.21
C GLU A 23 0.34 -34.82 -26.61
N LEU A 24 1.39 -34.73 -27.44
CA LEU A 24 2.75 -34.40 -27.00
C LEU A 24 2.80 -33.03 -26.34
N GLU A 25 2.14 -32.02 -26.90
CA GLU A 25 2.09 -30.69 -26.37
C GLU A 25 1.36 -30.62 -25.01
N ILE A 26 0.26 -31.37 -24.86
CA ILE A 26 -0.46 -31.51 -23.59
C ILE A 26 0.41 -32.15 -22.52
N VAL A 27 1.12 -33.25 -22.87
CA VAL A 27 2.02 -33.94 -21.92
C VAL A 27 3.19 -33.05 -21.53
N TYR A 28 3.81 -32.37 -22.49
CA TYR A 28 4.90 -31.42 -22.26
C TYR A 28 4.45 -30.29 -21.31
N SER A 29 3.34 -29.65 -21.62
CA SER A 29 2.77 -28.55 -20.79
C SER A 29 2.45 -29.03 -19.39
N THR A 30 1.89 -30.23 -19.22
CA THR A 30 1.58 -30.85 -17.93
C THR A 30 2.83 -31.09 -17.09
N LEU A 31 3.88 -31.65 -17.72
CA LEU A 31 5.17 -31.91 -17.06
C LEU A 31 5.84 -30.58 -16.64
N LYS A 32 5.89 -29.63 -17.56
CA LYS A 32 6.46 -28.29 -17.26
C LYS A 32 5.72 -27.57 -16.14
N ARG A 33 4.39 -27.62 -16.14
CA ARG A 33 3.60 -27.06 -15.06
C ARG A 33 3.89 -27.74 -13.72
N SER A 34 4.07 -29.05 -13.69
CA SER A 34 4.46 -29.80 -12.49
C SER A 34 5.84 -29.38 -11.97
N GLU A 35 6.81 -29.14 -12.85
CA GLU A 35 8.13 -28.62 -12.51
C GLU A 35 8.04 -27.21 -11.92
N ILE A 36 7.25 -26.32 -12.53
CA ILE A 36 7.02 -24.95 -12.04
C ILE A 36 6.40 -24.97 -10.64
N ILE A 37 5.40 -25.83 -10.38
CA ILE A 37 4.82 -25.98 -9.03
C ILE A 37 5.90 -26.41 -8.02
N GLY A 38 6.77 -27.35 -8.37
CA GLY A 38 7.89 -27.78 -7.52
C GLY A 38 8.87 -26.64 -7.21
N LEU A 39 9.20 -25.82 -8.19
CA LEU A 39 10.04 -24.63 -8.01
C LEU A 39 9.33 -23.57 -7.16
N CYS A 40 8.05 -23.32 -7.37
CA CYS A 40 7.24 -22.42 -6.55
C CYS A 40 7.23 -22.86 -5.07
N ASN A 41 7.05 -24.16 -4.81
CA ASN A 41 7.13 -24.71 -3.45
C ASN A 41 8.49 -24.44 -2.81
N THR A 42 9.58 -24.62 -3.55
CA THR A 42 10.94 -24.35 -3.09
C THR A 42 11.12 -22.87 -2.74
N VAL A 43 10.68 -21.96 -3.62
CA VAL A 43 10.71 -20.49 -3.38
C VAL A 43 9.93 -20.14 -2.11
N ILE A 44 8.71 -20.62 -1.97
CA ILE A 44 7.84 -20.33 -0.83
C ILE A 44 8.48 -20.84 0.46
N THR A 45 9.00 -22.07 0.45
CA THR A 45 9.66 -22.65 1.62
C THR A 45 10.89 -21.87 2.04
N GLN A 46 11.74 -21.45 1.09
CA GLN A 46 12.94 -20.66 1.37
C GLN A 46 12.62 -19.25 1.86
N LYS A 47 11.62 -18.59 1.26
CA LYS A 47 11.31 -17.18 1.54
C LYS A 47 10.39 -16.99 2.74
N LEU A 48 9.48 -17.91 2.95
CA LEU A 48 8.46 -17.81 4.00
C LEU A 48 8.72 -18.77 5.16
N HIS A 49 9.78 -19.60 5.06
CA HIS A 49 10.12 -20.64 6.04
C HIS A 49 8.92 -21.55 6.41
N LYS A 50 8.00 -21.76 5.47
CA LYS A 50 6.77 -22.51 5.67
C LYS A 50 6.35 -23.20 4.37
N ILE A 51 5.98 -24.47 4.46
CA ILE A 51 5.35 -25.18 3.34
C ILE A 51 3.87 -24.76 3.28
N ASN A 52 3.44 -24.31 2.12
CA ASN A 52 2.04 -23.93 1.88
C ASN A 52 1.61 -24.39 0.49
N ASN A 53 1.08 -25.60 0.43
CA ASN A 53 0.69 -26.27 -0.83
C ASN A 53 -0.43 -25.55 -1.61
N ALA A 54 -1.19 -24.65 -0.98
CA ALA A 54 -2.18 -23.85 -1.69
C ALA A 54 -1.53 -22.64 -2.36
N MET A 55 -0.43 -22.15 -1.80
CA MET A 55 0.26 -20.98 -2.31
C MET A 55 1.20 -21.30 -3.47
N ASP A 56 1.84 -22.45 -3.46
CA ASP A 56 2.71 -22.89 -4.57
C ASP A 56 1.91 -23.11 -5.87
N ILE A 57 0.75 -23.75 -5.78
CA ILE A 57 -0.18 -23.89 -6.91
C ILE A 57 -0.65 -22.50 -7.39
N ARG A 58 -1.04 -21.63 -6.48
CA ARG A 58 -1.51 -20.29 -6.83
C ARG A 58 -0.40 -19.42 -7.44
N LEU A 59 0.83 -19.50 -6.94
CA LEU A 59 1.98 -18.79 -7.52
C LEU A 59 2.26 -19.35 -8.94
N SER A 60 2.24 -20.66 -9.11
CA SER A 60 2.38 -21.31 -10.41
C SER A 60 1.30 -20.82 -11.39
N ASP A 61 0.04 -20.80 -10.98
CA ASP A 61 -1.07 -20.31 -11.82
C ASP A 61 -0.89 -18.85 -12.21
N VAL A 62 -0.50 -18.01 -11.27
CA VAL A 62 -0.22 -16.58 -11.54
C VAL A 62 0.88 -16.41 -12.57
N LEU A 63 1.98 -17.16 -12.44
CA LEU A 63 3.12 -17.04 -13.35
C LEU A 63 2.77 -17.61 -14.75
N THR A 64 2.13 -18.76 -14.83
CA THR A 64 1.76 -19.38 -16.12
C THR A 64 0.69 -18.59 -16.88
N ASN A 65 -0.18 -17.86 -16.18
CA ASN A 65 -1.18 -16.98 -16.79
C ASN A 65 -0.61 -15.66 -17.33
N THR A 66 0.69 -15.37 -17.12
CA THR A 66 1.32 -14.17 -17.69
C THR A 66 1.52 -14.22 -19.20
N GLY A 67 1.46 -15.40 -19.81
CA GLY A 67 1.86 -15.64 -21.19
C GLY A 67 3.38 -15.69 -21.42
N ILE A 68 4.16 -15.64 -20.35
CA ILE A 68 5.62 -15.83 -20.40
C ILE A 68 5.92 -17.32 -20.62
N SER A 69 7.00 -17.61 -21.36
CA SER A 69 7.39 -18.99 -21.64
C SER A 69 7.76 -19.76 -20.35
N PHE A 70 7.55 -21.07 -20.36
CA PHE A 70 7.93 -21.92 -19.22
C PHE A 70 9.42 -21.80 -18.87
N ASP A 71 10.28 -21.65 -19.86
CA ASP A 71 11.73 -21.55 -19.64
C ASP A 71 12.10 -20.22 -18.94
N GLU A 72 11.45 -19.13 -19.28
CA GLU A 72 11.63 -17.84 -18.60
C GLU A 72 11.08 -17.87 -17.18
N ILE A 73 9.93 -18.52 -16.94
CA ILE A 73 9.36 -18.72 -15.59
C ILE A 73 10.31 -19.57 -14.76
N GLU A 74 10.82 -20.66 -15.32
CA GLU A 74 11.80 -21.54 -14.68
C GLU A 74 13.08 -20.79 -14.31
N SER A 75 13.62 -20.00 -15.24
CA SER A 75 14.80 -19.14 -15.03
C SER A 75 14.56 -18.14 -13.89
N PHE A 76 13.41 -17.48 -13.88
CA PHE A 76 13.02 -16.53 -12.81
C PHE A 76 12.99 -17.22 -11.44
N LEU A 77 12.32 -18.36 -11.31
CA LEU A 77 12.22 -19.10 -10.05
C LEU A 77 13.60 -19.65 -9.61
N LYS A 78 14.40 -20.16 -10.53
CA LYS A 78 15.76 -20.60 -10.24
C LYS A 78 16.64 -19.45 -9.74
N THR A 79 16.54 -18.27 -10.33
CA THR A 79 17.26 -17.07 -9.85
C THR A 79 16.87 -16.74 -8.40
N ILE A 80 15.59 -16.83 -8.04
CA ILE A 80 15.17 -16.63 -6.66
C ILE A 80 15.77 -17.68 -5.73
N ILE A 81 15.77 -18.94 -6.15
CA ILE A 81 16.28 -20.07 -5.36
C ILE A 81 17.81 -19.99 -5.16
N THR A 82 18.56 -19.71 -6.21
CA THR A 82 20.03 -19.72 -6.19
C THR A 82 20.63 -18.44 -5.62
N ASP A 83 20.09 -17.30 -6.04
CA ASP A 83 20.64 -15.97 -5.70
C ASP A 83 19.91 -15.32 -4.53
N GLY A 84 18.85 -15.94 -4.04
CA GLY A 84 18.02 -15.42 -2.96
C GLY A 84 17.06 -14.32 -3.40
N GLY A 85 16.92 -14.04 -4.70
CA GLY A 85 16.01 -13.03 -5.24
C GLY A 85 16.49 -12.44 -6.56
N THR A 86 15.64 -11.67 -7.21
CA THR A 86 15.91 -11.03 -8.52
C THR A 86 16.44 -9.60 -8.40
N TRP A 87 16.35 -8.99 -7.23
CA TRP A 87 16.82 -7.63 -6.94
C TRP A 87 17.38 -7.53 -5.52
N ASP A 88 18.24 -6.53 -5.27
CA ASP A 88 18.90 -6.36 -3.97
C ASP A 88 18.00 -5.60 -3.00
N GLY A 89 17.43 -6.31 -2.01
CA GLY A 89 16.57 -5.74 -0.98
C GLY A 89 17.24 -4.64 -0.14
N ARG A 90 18.60 -4.59 -0.08
CA ARG A 90 19.31 -3.52 0.64
C ARG A 90 19.06 -2.14 0.06
N MET A 91 18.54 -2.04 -1.17
CA MET A 91 18.06 -0.79 -1.74
C MET A 91 16.99 -0.13 -0.86
N LEU A 92 16.19 -0.92 -0.15
CA LEU A 92 15.17 -0.41 0.77
C LEU A 92 15.74 0.33 2.00
N LEU A 93 17.03 0.16 2.29
CA LEU A 93 17.73 0.87 3.37
C LEU A 93 18.60 2.02 2.84
N ASN A 94 18.63 2.28 1.56
CA ASN A 94 19.44 3.34 0.98
C ASN A 94 19.02 4.70 1.56
N LYS A 95 19.99 5.47 2.06
CA LYS A 95 19.75 6.80 2.64
C LYS A 95 19.94 7.94 1.65
N THR A 96 20.68 7.69 0.57
CA THR A 96 21.07 8.70 -0.42
C THR A 96 20.15 8.72 -1.63
N LYS A 97 19.46 7.59 -1.91
CA LYS A 97 18.55 7.46 -3.03
C LYS A 97 17.18 7.04 -2.53
N SER A 98 16.27 7.99 -2.44
CA SER A 98 14.90 7.75 -1.96
C SER A 98 13.97 7.14 -3.02
N THR A 99 14.34 7.24 -4.30
CA THR A 99 13.51 6.76 -5.42
C THR A 99 14.30 5.78 -6.29
N PHE A 100 13.67 4.67 -6.65
CA PHE A 100 14.20 3.69 -7.60
C PHE A 100 13.06 2.92 -8.27
N CYS A 101 13.37 2.22 -9.36
CA CYS A 101 12.43 1.33 -10.03
C CYS A 101 12.80 -0.12 -9.74
N LEU A 102 11.81 -0.91 -9.28
CA LEU A 102 11.95 -2.37 -9.12
C LEU A 102 11.82 -3.11 -10.45
N TYR A 103 11.32 -2.46 -11.49
CA TYR A 103 11.10 -3.03 -12.82
C TYR A 103 12.03 -2.41 -13.85
N PRO A 104 13.32 -2.79 -13.88
CA PRO A 104 14.25 -2.24 -14.86
C PRO A 104 13.90 -2.70 -16.27
N ASP A 105 14.04 -1.79 -17.25
CA ASP A 105 13.61 -2.00 -18.65
C ASP A 105 14.32 -3.19 -19.35
N ASN A 106 15.48 -3.59 -18.87
CA ASN A 106 16.25 -4.69 -19.43
C ASN A 106 15.80 -6.11 -19.01
N THR A 107 14.76 -6.22 -18.21
CA THR A 107 14.21 -7.51 -17.75
C THR A 107 12.68 -7.59 -17.87
N PRO A 108 12.09 -7.43 -19.08
CA PRO A 108 10.63 -7.32 -19.24
C PRO A 108 9.85 -8.53 -18.72
N ALA A 109 10.34 -9.74 -18.94
CA ALA A 109 9.71 -10.97 -18.48
C ALA A 109 9.67 -11.03 -16.93
N HIS A 110 10.81 -10.77 -16.26
CA HIS A 110 10.87 -10.70 -14.80
C HIS A 110 9.94 -9.61 -14.24
N ASN A 111 9.91 -8.44 -14.85
CA ASN A 111 9.02 -7.34 -14.45
C ASN A 111 7.55 -7.72 -14.58
N THR A 112 7.19 -8.45 -15.65
CA THR A 112 5.84 -8.94 -15.87
C THR A 112 5.44 -9.96 -14.80
N MET A 113 6.33 -10.87 -14.45
CA MET A 113 6.10 -11.84 -13.37
C MET A 113 5.99 -11.18 -12.00
N CYS A 114 6.87 -10.25 -11.65
CA CYS A 114 6.78 -9.46 -10.42
C CYS A 114 5.46 -8.71 -10.30
N ARG A 115 5.02 -8.07 -11.40
CA ARG A 115 3.75 -7.36 -11.47
C ARG A 115 2.56 -8.30 -11.29
N ALA A 116 2.59 -9.46 -11.92
CA ALA A 116 1.55 -10.48 -11.78
C ALA A 116 1.44 -10.98 -10.32
N ILE A 117 2.58 -11.28 -9.69
CA ILE A 117 2.63 -11.65 -8.27
C ILE A 117 2.00 -10.56 -7.41
N ALA A 118 2.40 -9.30 -7.58
CA ALA A 118 1.89 -8.20 -6.79
C ALA A 118 0.38 -7.96 -6.98
N ARG A 119 -0.18 -8.23 -8.15
CA ARG A 119 -1.61 -8.06 -8.44
C ARG A 119 -2.46 -9.20 -7.91
N GLU A 120 -2.01 -10.43 -8.05
CA GLU A 120 -2.85 -11.61 -7.92
C GLU A 120 -2.66 -12.38 -6.61
N LEU A 121 -1.47 -12.31 -5.98
CA LEU A 121 -1.18 -13.03 -4.74
C LEU A 121 -1.58 -12.25 -3.48
N LYS A 122 -2.75 -11.64 -3.45
CA LYS A 122 -3.26 -10.90 -2.29
C LYS A 122 -3.69 -11.85 -1.16
N GLY A 123 -3.36 -11.50 0.09
CA GLY A 123 -3.94 -12.12 1.29
C GLY A 123 -3.62 -13.60 1.50
N SER A 124 -2.57 -14.15 0.88
CA SER A 124 -2.37 -15.61 0.78
C SER A 124 -1.31 -16.19 1.70
N LEU A 125 -0.58 -15.37 2.45
CA LEU A 125 0.53 -15.87 3.27
C LEU A 125 0.10 -16.61 4.55
N GLY A 126 -1.19 -16.57 4.90
CA GLY A 126 -1.70 -17.25 6.09
C GLY A 126 -1.24 -16.65 7.42
N TYR A 127 -0.71 -15.42 7.41
CA TYR A 127 -0.29 -14.65 8.58
C TYR A 127 -1.32 -13.59 9.00
N GLY A 128 -2.40 -13.45 8.26
CA GLY A 128 -3.50 -12.51 8.51
C GLY A 128 -4.24 -12.14 7.22
N PRO A 129 -5.44 -11.58 7.32
CA PRO A 129 -6.26 -11.24 6.15
C PRO A 129 -5.75 -10.02 5.37
N ASP A 130 -4.75 -9.29 5.87
CA ASP A 130 -4.46 -7.92 5.46
C ASP A 130 -3.10 -7.71 4.76
N GLN A 131 -2.49 -8.77 4.21
CA GLN A 131 -1.23 -8.59 3.47
C GLN A 131 -1.47 -7.93 2.12
N GLY A 132 -0.82 -6.79 1.93
CA GLY A 132 -0.95 -5.98 0.74
C GLY A 132 -0.28 -6.58 -0.50
N PRO A 133 -0.66 -6.12 -1.69
CA PRO A 133 -0.17 -6.69 -2.95
C PRO A 133 1.35 -6.54 -3.16
N GLY A 134 1.99 -5.54 -2.57
CA GLY A 134 3.44 -5.33 -2.73
C GLY A 134 4.31 -6.15 -1.81
N GLU A 135 3.82 -6.48 -0.62
CA GLU A 135 4.58 -7.18 0.43
C GLU A 135 5.02 -8.57 -0.01
N ILE A 136 4.07 -9.36 -0.51
CA ILE A 136 4.33 -10.73 -0.98
C ILE A 136 5.34 -10.72 -2.13
N MET A 137 5.14 -9.86 -3.11
CA MET A 137 6.06 -9.74 -4.25
C MET A 137 7.47 -9.37 -3.78
N MET A 138 7.60 -8.37 -2.89
CA MET A 138 8.91 -7.94 -2.39
C MET A 138 9.60 -9.06 -1.61
N ILE A 139 8.90 -9.78 -0.75
CA ILE A 139 9.47 -10.89 0.03
C ILE A 139 9.93 -12.03 -0.88
N LEU A 140 9.08 -12.44 -1.84
CA LEU A 140 9.41 -13.56 -2.74
C LEU A 140 10.58 -13.22 -3.66
N THR A 141 10.66 -11.99 -4.16
CA THR A 141 11.60 -11.62 -5.21
C THR A 141 12.84 -10.86 -4.73
N GLY A 142 12.79 -10.22 -3.55
CA GLY A 142 13.91 -9.44 -3.01
C GLY A 142 14.93 -10.29 -2.26
N LYS A 143 16.23 -10.03 -2.46
CA LYS A 143 17.33 -10.64 -1.69
C LYS A 143 17.33 -10.10 -0.26
N TYR A 144 17.65 -10.95 0.71
CA TYR A 144 17.83 -10.59 2.13
C TYR A 144 16.56 -10.13 2.85
N LEU A 145 15.40 -10.22 2.22
CA LEU A 145 14.13 -9.82 2.82
C LEU A 145 13.48 -11.01 3.54
N ASN A 146 12.92 -10.74 4.72
CA ASN A 146 12.17 -11.70 5.51
C ASN A 146 10.85 -11.09 5.96
N LEU A 147 9.91 -11.94 6.38
CA LEU A 147 8.70 -11.48 7.07
C LEU A 147 9.08 -10.81 8.39
N ALA A 148 8.48 -9.67 8.69
CA ALA A 148 8.71 -8.97 9.96
C ALA A 148 7.71 -9.43 11.04
N VAL A 149 8.14 -9.32 12.29
CA VAL A 149 7.25 -9.46 13.47
C VAL A 149 6.43 -8.17 13.65
N LYS A 150 7.02 -7.02 13.28
CA LYS A 150 6.36 -5.71 13.24
C LYS A 150 6.63 -5.07 11.88
N GLY A 151 5.61 -4.43 11.29
CA GLY A 151 5.64 -4.02 9.90
C GLY A 151 5.51 -5.22 8.96
N ASP A 152 5.78 -5.03 7.68
CA ASP A 152 5.56 -6.04 6.64
C ASP A 152 6.83 -6.85 6.33
N ILE A 153 7.98 -6.19 6.30
CA ILE A 153 9.27 -6.76 5.90
C ILE A 153 10.34 -6.44 6.93
N GLN A 154 11.23 -7.40 7.17
CA GLN A 154 12.44 -7.21 7.95
C GLN A 154 13.70 -7.31 7.08
N LEU A 155 14.63 -6.38 7.29
CA LEU A 155 15.93 -6.35 6.62
C LEU A 155 17.01 -5.82 7.57
N ASN A 156 18.02 -6.63 7.86
CA ASN A 156 19.14 -6.24 8.75
C ASN A 156 18.67 -5.65 10.10
N GLY A 157 17.67 -6.25 10.71
CA GLY A 157 17.11 -5.79 11.99
C GLY A 157 16.21 -4.55 11.88
N LYS A 158 15.99 -4.03 10.68
CA LYS A 158 15.09 -2.90 10.42
C LYS A 158 13.72 -3.40 9.97
N SER A 159 12.68 -2.80 10.53
CA SER A 159 11.29 -3.04 10.15
C SER A 159 10.88 -2.07 9.04
N ILE A 160 10.30 -2.61 7.98
CA ILE A 160 9.88 -1.86 6.79
C ILE A 160 8.40 -2.10 6.58
N GLU A 161 7.65 -1.03 6.51
CA GLU A 161 6.23 -1.01 6.15
C GLU A 161 6.10 -0.80 4.64
N VAL A 162 5.27 -1.58 3.97
CA VAL A 162 5.05 -1.49 2.52
C VAL A 162 3.64 -0.97 2.25
N LYS A 163 3.54 0.08 1.46
CA LYS A 163 2.28 0.60 0.96
C LYS A 163 2.26 0.52 -0.56
N ALA A 164 1.64 -0.53 -1.08
CA ALA A 164 1.48 -0.70 -2.52
C ALA A 164 0.31 0.12 -3.04
N THR A 165 0.52 0.74 -4.20
CA THR A 165 -0.52 1.44 -4.95
C THR A 165 -0.79 0.71 -6.26
N THR A 166 -2.06 0.59 -6.63
CA THR A 166 -2.50 -0.04 -7.87
C THR A 166 -3.42 0.90 -8.63
N THR A 167 -3.41 0.79 -9.95
CA THR A 167 -4.33 1.52 -10.82
C THR A 167 -5.35 0.55 -11.39
N ASN A 168 -6.62 0.86 -11.26
CA ASN A 168 -7.68 0.12 -11.94
C ASN A 168 -7.69 0.51 -13.41
N HIS A 169 -7.34 -0.41 -14.30
CA HIS A 169 -7.24 -0.14 -15.74
C HIS A 169 -8.56 0.22 -16.40
N LYS A 170 -9.70 -0.21 -15.82
CA LYS A 170 -11.02 0.08 -16.38
C LYS A 170 -11.53 1.49 -16.02
N THR A 171 -11.21 1.94 -14.82
CA THR A 171 -11.73 3.22 -14.28
C THR A 171 -10.66 4.31 -14.16
N GLY A 172 -9.38 3.96 -14.32
CA GLY A 172 -8.26 4.86 -14.04
C GLY A 172 -8.10 5.20 -12.55
N SER A 173 -8.98 4.69 -11.69
CA SER A 173 -8.91 4.96 -10.25
C SER A 173 -7.69 4.28 -9.63
N ARG A 174 -7.01 5.01 -8.75
CA ARG A 174 -5.89 4.49 -7.98
C ARG A 174 -6.35 4.06 -6.59
N SER A 175 -5.80 2.95 -6.10
CA SER A 175 -6.09 2.42 -4.77
C SER A 175 -4.80 2.04 -4.05
N GLY A 176 -4.88 1.81 -2.74
CA GLY A 176 -3.71 1.51 -1.90
C GLY A 176 -3.09 2.77 -1.28
N GLY A 177 -1.88 2.65 -0.75
CA GLY A 177 -1.14 3.75 -0.15
C GLY A 177 -1.79 4.37 1.10
N ARG A 178 -2.72 3.69 1.75
CA ARG A 178 -3.39 4.20 2.95
C ARG A 178 -2.52 4.04 4.18
N MET A 179 -2.28 5.15 4.86
CA MET A 179 -1.76 5.19 6.21
C MET A 179 -2.95 5.16 7.17
N VAL A 180 -3.27 3.98 7.68
CA VAL A 180 -4.42 3.78 8.57
C VAL A 180 -3.94 3.77 10.00
N SER A 181 -4.46 4.65 10.80
CA SER A 181 -4.26 4.64 12.23
C SER A 181 -5.15 3.60 12.92
N ASN A 182 -4.62 2.92 13.94
CA ASN A 182 -5.36 1.92 14.69
C ASN A 182 -6.52 2.55 15.48
N SER A 183 -7.63 1.82 15.58
CA SER A 183 -8.83 2.26 16.30
C SER A 183 -8.63 2.49 17.79
N ASP A 184 -7.60 1.91 18.38
CA ASP A 184 -7.36 1.95 19.83
C ASP A 184 -6.84 3.30 20.34
N GLY A 185 -6.44 4.21 19.44
CA GLY A 185 -5.99 5.56 19.77
C GLY A 185 -7.01 6.65 19.44
N TYR A 186 -8.08 6.29 18.75
CA TYR A 186 -9.16 7.23 18.51
C TYR A 186 -10.12 7.20 19.71
N GLY A 187 -10.24 8.30 20.36
CA GLY A 187 -11.48 8.63 21.00
C GLY A 187 -12.62 8.38 19.99
N ASN A 188 -13.79 8.08 20.46
CA ASN A 188 -14.94 7.78 19.63
C ASN A 188 -15.06 8.81 18.49
N VAL A 189 -14.76 8.38 17.26
CA VAL A 189 -14.80 9.22 16.04
C VAL A 189 -16.15 9.95 15.94
N THR A 190 -17.23 9.33 16.43
CA THR A 190 -18.55 9.95 16.53
C THR A 190 -18.55 11.15 17.48
N ASP A 191 -17.80 11.10 18.56
CA ASP A 191 -17.71 12.19 19.51
C ASP A 191 -16.88 13.36 18.96
N ILE A 192 -15.74 13.07 18.31
CA ILE A 192 -14.94 14.10 17.63
C ILE A 192 -15.76 14.80 16.56
N ARG A 193 -16.51 14.06 15.77
CA ARG A 193 -17.41 14.62 14.76
C ARG A 193 -18.47 15.50 15.40
N ARG A 194 -19.07 15.05 16.51
CA ARG A 194 -20.07 15.84 17.25
C ARG A 194 -19.46 17.12 17.79
N GLU A 195 -18.26 17.03 18.35
CA GLU A 195 -17.51 18.18 18.84
C GLU A 195 -17.21 19.18 17.73
N LEU A 196 -16.69 18.73 16.58
CA LEU A 196 -16.44 19.58 15.42
C LEU A 196 -17.72 20.24 14.87
N LEU A 197 -18.83 19.52 14.80
CA LEU A 197 -20.11 20.08 14.39
C LEU A 197 -20.63 21.10 15.40
N GLY A 198 -20.52 20.80 16.69
CA GLY A 198 -20.88 21.74 17.77
C GLY A 198 -20.04 23.00 17.70
N TYR A 199 -18.75 22.86 17.43
CA TYR A 199 -17.84 23.99 17.24
C TYR A 199 -18.22 24.85 16.03
N LEU A 200 -18.46 24.25 14.85
CA LEU A 200 -18.90 25.00 13.67
C LEU A 200 -20.24 25.74 13.92
N THR A 201 -21.16 25.08 14.61
CA THR A 201 -22.44 25.71 14.99
C THR A 201 -22.22 26.93 15.94
N SER A 202 -21.32 26.78 16.90
CA SER A 202 -20.96 27.91 17.80
C SER A 202 -20.30 29.08 17.05
N CYS A 203 -19.67 28.79 15.92
CA CYS A 203 -19.16 29.82 15.00
C CYS A 203 -20.25 30.42 14.10
N GLY A 204 -21.50 30.04 14.25
CA GLY A 204 -22.63 30.55 13.46
C GLY A 204 -22.86 29.84 12.13
N ILE A 205 -22.19 28.70 11.87
CA ILE A 205 -22.37 27.93 10.65
C ILE A 205 -23.59 27.01 10.82
N THR A 206 -24.60 27.19 9.97
CA THR A 206 -25.85 26.43 10.02
C THR A 206 -25.74 25.08 9.30
N ASN A 207 -26.66 24.15 9.63
CA ASN A 207 -26.75 22.88 8.94
C ASN A 207 -27.01 23.04 7.44
N ASP A 208 -27.79 24.04 7.04
CA ASP A 208 -28.09 24.32 5.62
C ASP A 208 -26.82 24.76 4.89
N THR A 209 -25.98 25.59 5.53
CA THR A 209 -24.68 25.98 4.99
C THR A 209 -23.76 24.76 4.84
N LEU A 210 -23.70 23.87 5.83
CA LEU A 210 -22.91 22.64 5.74
C LEU A 210 -23.41 21.72 4.62
N GLY A 211 -24.73 21.62 4.43
CA GLY A 211 -25.35 20.84 3.34
C GLY A 211 -24.96 21.35 1.96
N GLN A 212 -24.89 22.68 1.75
CA GLN A 212 -24.49 23.29 0.49
C GLN A 212 -23.06 22.90 0.07
N PHE A 213 -22.19 22.61 1.02
CA PHE A 213 -20.79 22.17 0.79
C PHE A 213 -20.63 20.65 0.80
N GLY A 214 -21.73 19.88 0.72
CA GLY A 214 -21.68 18.41 0.66
C GLY A 214 -21.35 17.76 2.01
N TRP A 215 -21.56 18.45 3.12
CA TRP A 215 -21.48 17.85 4.45
C TRP A 215 -22.68 16.92 4.61
N PRO A 216 -22.47 15.60 4.80
CA PRO A 216 -23.56 14.64 4.72
C PRO A 216 -24.51 14.76 5.90
N ASP A 217 -25.78 14.60 5.59
CA ASP A 217 -26.86 14.45 6.55
C ASP A 217 -26.67 13.18 7.40
N ARG A 218 -27.14 13.22 8.63
CA ARG A 218 -27.03 12.19 9.66
C ARG A 218 -27.63 10.82 9.30
N SER A 219 -28.38 10.74 8.19
CA SER A 219 -29.28 9.60 7.92
C SER A 219 -28.59 8.35 7.36
N THR A 220 -27.37 8.42 6.88
CA THR A 220 -26.69 7.26 6.31
C THR A 220 -25.44 6.89 7.11
N ARG A 221 -25.52 5.77 7.82
CA ARG A 221 -24.38 5.12 8.51
C ARG A 221 -23.18 4.85 7.60
N THR A 222 -23.38 4.84 6.28
CA THR A 222 -22.37 4.62 5.26
C THR A 222 -21.63 5.88 4.86
N GLN A 223 -22.18 7.05 5.13
CA GLN A 223 -21.53 8.35 4.93
C GLN A 223 -21.28 8.98 6.29
N MET A 224 -20.34 8.47 7.01
CA MET A 224 -19.70 9.28 8.04
C MET A 224 -18.91 10.37 7.32
N GLY A 225 -19.65 11.32 6.74
CA GLY A 225 -19.16 12.43 6.01
C GLY A 225 -18.23 13.22 6.85
N GLY A 226 -17.05 12.79 6.75
CA GLY A 226 -15.95 13.54 7.16
C GLY A 226 -15.56 14.44 6.02
N LEU A 227 -14.91 15.48 6.35
CA LEU A 227 -14.10 16.22 5.41
C LEU A 227 -13.17 15.25 4.71
N ASN A 228 -13.32 15.16 3.41
CA ASN A 228 -12.32 14.48 2.61
C ASN A 228 -10.98 15.16 2.84
N LEU A 229 -9.97 14.41 3.27
CA LEU A 229 -8.58 14.88 3.37
C LEU A 229 -7.94 15.08 1.99
N ASN A 230 -8.74 15.27 0.96
CA ASN A 230 -8.26 15.66 -0.36
C ASN A 230 -8.35 17.17 -0.55
N LEU A 231 -7.77 17.65 -1.65
CA LEU A 231 -7.77 19.07 -1.97
C LEU A 231 -9.17 19.66 -2.07
N SER A 232 -10.13 18.92 -2.59
CA SER A 232 -11.51 19.36 -2.74
C SER A 232 -12.20 19.55 -1.39
N GLY A 233 -12.07 18.59 -0.47
CA GLY A 233 -12.65 18.71 0.87
C GLY A 233 -12.06 19.88 1.68
N LEU A 234 -10.75 20.08 1.61
CA LEU A 234 -10.09 21.22 2.26
C LEU A 234 -10.48 22.55 1.61
N SER A 235 -10.66 22.60 0.30
CA SER A 235 -11.16 23.76 -0.40
C SER A 235 -12.60 24.09 0.02
N ASN A 236 -13.46 23.09 0.12
CA ASN A 236 -14.84 23.27 0.61
C ASN A 236 -14.87 23.82 2.03
N LEU A 237 -14.04 23.28 2.94
CA LEU A 237 -13.93 23.81 4.30
C LEU A 237 -13.42 25.23 4.30
N SER A 238 -12.43 25.54 3.49
CA SER A 238 -11.91 26.92 3.32
C SER A 238 -13.02 27.88 2.88
N ASN A 239 -13.83 27.49 1.90
CA ASN A 239 -14.95 28.29 1.42
C ASN A 239 -16.00 28.49 2.54
N ILE A 240 -16.33 27.46 3.32
CA ILE A 240 -17.23 27.58 4.46
C ILE A 240 -16.72 28.67 5.44
N PHE A 241 -15.43 28.66 5.78
CA PHE A 241 -14.86 29.64 6.68
C PHE A 241 -14.83 31.06 6.08
N ILE A 242 -14.52 31.19 4.79
CA ILE A 242 -14.48 32.49 4.10
C ILE A 242 -15.90 33.08 3.97
N ASP A 243 -16.85 32.31 3.47
CA ASP A 243 -18.20 32.75 3.18
C ASP A 243 -18.96 33.13 4.45
N ASN A 244 -18.69 32.45 5.56
CA ASN A 244 -19.26 32.77 6.86
C ASN A 244 -18.43 33.80 7.69
N LYS A 245 -17.38 34.35 7.11
CA LYS A 245 -16.48 35.33 7.76
C LYS A 245 -15.91 34.87 9.10
N ILE A 246 -15.64 33.55 9.16
CA ILE A 246 -15.08 32.94 10.36
C ILE A 246 -13.68 33.51 10.62
N ALA A 247 -13.43 33.94 11.87
CA ALA A 247 -12.14 34.43 12.25
C ALA A 247 -11.05 33.37 12.13
N ARG A 248 -9.84 33.78 11.75
CA ARG A 248 -8.70 32.88 11.59
C ARG A 248 -8.41 32.05 12.86
N SER A 249 -8.59 32.66 14.04
CA SER A 249 -8.44 31.98 15.33
C SER A 249 -9.43 30.81 15.50
N GLN A 250 -10.65 30.97 15.02
CA GLN A 250 -11.69 29.96 15.08
C GLN A 250 -11.36 28.79 14.11
N ALA A 251 -10.84 29.10 12.93
CA ALA A 251 -10.36 28.06 12.02
C ALA A 251 -9.19 27.26 12.61
N GLN A 252 -8.27 27.93 13.32
CA GLN A 252 -7.18 27.29 14.05
C GLN A 252 -7.69 26.32 15.11
N GLU A 253 -8.64 26.74 15.92
CA GLU A 253 -9.25 25.92 16.97
C GLU A 253 -9.96 24.69 16.38
N TYR A 254 -10.66 24.84 15.25
CA TYR A 254 -11.22 23.71 14.52
C TYR A 254 -10.16 22.67 14.17
N PHE A 255 -9.03 23.10 13.60
CA PHE A 255 -7.93 22.19 13.24
C PHE A 255 -7.24 21.59 14.47
N GLU A 256 -7.20 22.30 15.58
CA GLU A 256 -6.66 21.79 16.84
C GLU A 256 -7.54 20.69 17.42
N ILE A 257 -8.83 20.91 17.53
CA ILE A 257 -9.83 19.90 17.98
C ILE A 257 -9.71 18.66 17.11
N MET A 258 -9.72 18.84 15.81
CA MET A 258 -9.59 17.75 14.85
C MET A 258 -8.29 16.97 15.01
N SER A 259 -7.16 17.65 15.10
CA SER A 259 -5.84 17.02 15.18
C SER A 259 -5.69 16.25 16.48
N ARG A 260 -6.12 16.81 17.60
CA ARG A 260 -6.11 16.12 18.90
C ARG A 260 -7.03 14.91 18.92
N GLY A 261 -8.19 15.02 18.31
CA GLY A 261 -9.15 13.93 18.22
C GLY A 261 -8.69 12.78 17.32
N LEU A 262 -8.14 13.08 16.14
CA LEU A 262 -7.72 12.06 15.17
C LEU A 262 -6.32 11.53 15.42
N TYR A 263 -5.45 12.30 16.04
CA TYR A 263 -4.04 11.99 16.20
C TYR A 263 -3.61 12.19 17.66
N SER A 264 -4.34 11.58 18.59
CA SER A 264 -4.20 11.77 20.04
C SER A 264 -2.80 11.54 20.62
N TYR A 265 -1.91 10.86 19.86
CA TYR A 265 -0.53 10.58 20.27
C TYR A 265 0.50 11.47 19.57
N ILE A 266 0.05 12.45 18.77
CA ILE A 266 0.96 13.41 18.16
C ILE A 266 1.33 14.48 19.18
N ASP A 267 2.62 14.80 19.22
CA ASP A 267 3.15 15.82 20.10
C ASP A 267 2.55 17.21 19.81
N ASP A 268 2.46 18.00 20.87
CA ASP A 268 1.89 19.35 20.81
C ASP A 268 2.60 20.25 19.79
N LYS A 269 3.90 20.06 19.58
CA LYS A 269 4.68 20.83 18.60
C LYS A 269 4.22 20.58 17.17
N SER A 270 3.93 19.34 16.82
CA SER A 270 3.40 18.98 15.50
C SER A 270 2.01 19.56 15.28
N ILE A 271 1.14 19.52 16.29
CA ILE A 271 -0.18 20.14 16.24
C ILE A 271 -0.04 21.66 16.09
N GLN A 272 0.81 22.31 16.86
CA GLN A 272 1.06 23.75 16.76
C GLN A 272 1.65 24.15 15.40
N ASN A 273 2.49 23.31 14.80
CA ASN A 273 3.00 23.55 13.45
C ASN A 273 1.86 23.55 12.41
N LEU A 274 0.87 22.67 12.55
CA LEU A 274 -0.31 22.65 11.69
C LEU A 274 -1.14 23.92 11.89
N VAL A 275 -1.47 24.25 13.14
CA VAL A 275 -2.23 25.42 13.53
C VAL A 275 -1.54 26.70 13.04
N THR A 276 -0.21 26.79 13.19
CA THR A 276 0.58 27.93 12.71
C THR A 276 0.55 28.04 11.19
N SER A 277 0.52 26.93 10.47
CA SER A 277 0.40 26.93 9.01
C SER A 277 -0.94 27.53 8.53
N VAL A 278 -2.03 27.32 9.27
CA VAL A 278 -3.31 28.03 9.04
C VAL A 278 -3.17 29.53 9.27
N LYS A 279 -2.38 29.92 10.28
CA LYS A 279 -2.20 31.30 10.65
C LYS A 279 -1.41 32.13 9.63
N GLN A 280 -0.38 31.55 9.05
CA GLN A 280 0.56 32.25 8.18
C GLN A 280 0.05 32.47 6.76
N ASN A 281 -0.92 31.70 6.32
CA ASN A 281 -1.44 31.78 4.96
C ASN A 281 -2.73 32.58 4.90
N SER A 282 -2.71 33.68 4.16
CA SER A 282 -3.86 34.59 3.94
C SER A 282 -5.03 33.99 3.15
N GLY A 283 -4.91 32.74 2.73
CA GLY A 283 -5.93 31.84 2.22
C GLY A 283 -5.52 30.44 2.64
N PHE A 284 -6.47 29.56 2.94
CA PHE A 284 -6.19 28.17 3.22
C PHE A 284 -5.54 27.54 1.98
N HIS A 285 -4.22 27.55 1.89
CA HIS A 285 -3.54 26.82 0.83
C HIS A 285 -3.75 25.32 1.06
N SER A 286 -4.81 24.80 0.48
CA SER A 286 -5.28 23.42 0.65
C SER A 286 -4.15 22.40 0.50
N HIS A 287 -3.22 22.66 -0.42
CA HIS A 287 -2.07 21.80 -0.63
C HIS A 287 -1.10 21.79 0.56
N THR A 288 -0.78 22.94 1.13
CA THR A 288 0.09 23.06 2.32
C THR A 288 -0.55 22.39 3.53
N MET A 289 -1.85 22.62 3.74
CA MET A 289 -2.60 22.01 4.82
C MET A 289 -2.62 20.48 4.67
N LEU A 290 -2.94 20.00 3.48
CA LEU A 290 -2.96 18.56 3.19
C LEU A 290 -1.58 17.92 3.40
N THR A 291 -0.51 18.59 3.02
CA THR A 291 0.87 18.14 3.28
C THR A 291 1.11 17.98 4.77
N LYS A 292 0.75 19.00 5.59
CA LYS A 292 0.93 18.96 7.05
C LYS A 292 0.13 17.84 7.71
N ILE A 293 -1.12 17.68 7.32
CA ILE A 293 -2.00 16.59 7.81
C ILE A 293 -1.40 15.21 7.46
N ASN A 294 -0.91 15.04 6.24
CA ASN A 294 -0.28 13.78 5.84
C ASN A 294 1.03 13.52 6.57
N MET A 295 1.83 14.54 6.85
CA MET A 295 3.04 14.42 7.69
C MET A 295 2.68 13.95 9.11
N MET A 296 1.64 14.53 9.72
CA MET A 296 1.14 14.12 11.03
C MET A 296 0.62 12.68 10.98
N ALA A 297 -0.15 12.33 9.96
CA ALA A 297 -0.63 10.96 9.77
C ALA A 297 0.52 9.96 9.61
N PHE A 298 1.58 10.33 8.90
CA PHE A 298 2.78 9.51 8.76
C PHE A 298 3.48 9.27 10.11
N ASP A 299 3.73 10.33 10.87
CA ASP A 299 4.43 10.24 12.15
C ASP A 299 3.62 9.41 13.15
N TYR A 300 2.31 9.63 13.20
CA TYR A 300 1.40 8.83 14.01
C TYR A 300 1.41 7.35 13.59
N TYR A 301 1.27 7.08 12.29
CA TYR A 301 1.28 5.72 11.78
C TYR A 301 2.59 5.02 12.05
N LYS A 302 3.71 5.70 11.86
CA LYS A 302 5.03 5.19 12.19
C LYS A 302 5.18 4.80 13.66
N GLN A 303 4.68 5.63 14.55
CA GLN A 303 4.70 5.36 15.98
C GLN A 303 3.86 4.13 16.35
N GLN A 304 2.64 4.02 15.77
CA GLN A 304 1.72 2.91 16.06
C GLN A 304 2.20 1.58 15.48
N ALA A 305 2.61 1.55 14.23
CA ALA A 305 3.07 0.33 13.55
C ALA A 305 4.50 -0.05 13.94
N GLY A 306 5.30 0.89 14.45
CA GLY A 306 6.65 0.63 14.96
C GLY A 306 7.66 0.30 13.87
N PHE A 307 7.51 0.81 12.65
CA PHE A 307 8.44 0.58 11.55
C PHE A 307 9.57 1.62 11.51
N ASP A 308 10.73 1.21 11.00
CA ASP A 308 11.87 2.11 10.77
C ASP A 308 11.70 2.92 9.48
N ARG A 309 11.13 2.29 8.43
CA ARG A 309 10.90 2.89 7.11
C ARG A 309 9.56 2.49 6.53
N LEU A 310 9.01 3.37 5.71
CA LEU A 310 7.88 3.10 4.84
C LEU A 310 8.34 3.11 3.38
N VAL A 311 7.91 2.09 2.66
CA VAL A 311 8.12 1.93 1.22
C VAL A 311 6.79 2.16 0.53
N LEU A 312 6.71 3.21 -0.27
CA LEU A 312 5.58 3.45 -1.17
C LEU A 312 5.93 2.88 -2.54
N PHE A 313 5.13 1.95 -3.04
CA PHE A 313 5.43 1.17 -4.23
C PHE A 313 4.26 1.18 -5.22
N ASN A 314 4.52 1.58 -6.45
CA ASN A 314 3.55 1.49 -7.53
C ASN A 314 3.68 0.14 -8.25
N VAL A 315 2.66 -0.71 -8.11
CA VAL A 315 2.64 -2.07 -8.70
C VAL A 315 2.72 -2.06 -10.22
N GLU A 316 2.22 -1.01 -10.87
CA GLU A 316 2.17 -0.94 -12.34
C GLU A 316 3.51 -0.53 -12.95
N THR A 317 4.14 0.47 -12.36
CA THR A 317 5.35 1.09 -12.89
C THR A 317 6.63 0.57 -12.23
N GLY A 318 6.52 -0.06 -11.05
CA GLY A 318 7.67 -0.45 -10.25
C GLY A 318 8.36 0.71 -9.52
N ILE A 319 7.86 1.94 -9.69
CA ILE A 319 8.44 3.10 -9.00
C ILE A 319 8.23 2.94 -7.50
N THR A 320 9.31 3.14 -6.77
CA THR A 320 9.38 2.96 -5.33
C THR A 320 9.93 4.21 -4.69
N TYR A 321 9.29 4.69 -3.62
CA TYR A 321 9.73 5.82 -2.83
C TYR A 321 9.93 5.42 -1.37
N LEU A 322 11.08 5.78 -0.80
CA LEU A 322 11.47 5.42 0.56
C LEU A 322 11.29 6.60 1.52
N MET A 323 10.64 6.36 2.64
CA MET A 323 10.40 7.36 3.67
C MET A 323 10.83 6.85 5.04
N GLY A 324 11.72 7.55 5.70
CA GLY A 324 12.12 7.29 7.09
C GLY A 324 11.49 8.26 8.07
N HIS A 325 11.12 9.45 7.59
CA HIS A 325 10.58 10.56 8.37
C HIS A 325 9.48 11.30 7.59
N SER A 326 8.60 12.00 8.28
CA SER A 326 7.55 12.82 7.63
C SER A 326 8.10 13.90 6.69
N ARG A 327 9.31 14.41 6.93
CA ARG A 327 9.98 15.32 5.99
C ARG A 327 10.28 14.70 4.62
N ASP A 328 10.48 13.38 4.56
CA ASP A 328 10.71 12.66 3.29
C ASP A 328 9.41 12.68 2.47
N LEU A 329 8.25 12.58 3.13
CA LEU A 329 6.95 12.77 2.50
C LEU A 329 6.81 14.18 1.91
N ASN A 330 7.18 15.21 2.67
CA ASN A 330 7.14 16.60 2.18
C ASN A 330 8.07 16.79 0.97
N HIS A 331 9.27 16.21 1.01
CA HIS A 331 10.20 16.24 -0.12
C HIS A 331 9.62 15.53 -1.35
N GLY A 332 9.07 14.31 -1.18
CA GLY A 332 8.45 13.56 -2.27
C GLY A 332 7.27 14.29 -2.93
N ILE A 333 6.51 15.05 -2.14
CA ILE A 333 5.43 15.90 -2.65
C ILE A 333 6.00 17.09 -3.44
N ALA A 334 7.02 17.77 -2.90
CA ALA A 334 7.66 18.91 -3.55
C ALA A 334 8.30 18.52 -4.89
N GLU A 335 8.91 17.34 -4.98
CA GLU A 335 9.49 16.77 -6.19
C GLU A 335 8.44 16.11 -7.14
N ASN A 336 7.16 16.19 -6.78
CA ASN A 336 6.06 15.59 -7.54
C ASN A 336 6.18 14.05 -7.73
N ILE A 337 6.93 13.37 -6.88
CA ILE A 337 7.08 11.91 -6.85
C ILE A 337 5.88 11.32 -6.10
N VAL A 338 5.56 11.89 -4.94
CA VAL A 338 4.42 11.48 -4.12
C VAL A 338 3.25 12.41 -4.40
N LYS A 339 2.07 11.81 -4.58
CA LYS A 339 0.81 12.53 -4.80
C LYS A 339 -0.20 12.16 -3.73
N PHE A 340 -1.12 13.08 -3.46
CA PHE A 340 -2.26 12.78 -2.63
C PHE A 340 -3.28 11.93 -3.40
N GLY A 341 -3.85 10.93 -2.71
CA GLY A 341 -4.96 10.17 -3.26
C GLY A 341 -6.23 11.02 -3.34
N SER A 342 -7.06 10.71 -4.34
CA SER A 342 -8.41 11.26 -4.42
C SER A 342 -9.36 10.38 -3.60
N GLY A 343 -10.10 10.97 -2.66
CA GLY A 343 -11.21 10.29 -1.98
C GLY A 343 -10.83 9.53 -0.72
N VAL A 344 -9.93 10.07 0.05
CA VAL A 344 -9.74 9.58 1.42
C VAL A 344 -10.65 10.38 2.33
N ASP A 345 -11.62 9.69 2.88
CA ASP A 345 -12.45 10.23 3.95
C ASP A 345 -11.61 10.33 5.23
N TRP A 346 -11.75 11.42 5.96
CA TRP A 346 -11.15 11.54 7.28
C TRP A 346 -11.55 10.40 8.18
N PHE A 347 -12.73 9.87 7.94
CA PHE A 347 -13.27 8.70 8.58
C PHE A 347 -13.58 7.70 7.47
N ASP A 348 -12.83 6.63 7.38
CA ASP A 348 -13.28 5.52 6.57
C ASP A 348 -14.59 4.95 7.17
N ASN A 349 -15.29 4.12 6.41
CA ASN A 349 -16.53 3.47 6.83
C ASN A 349 -16.37 2.59 8.10
N ARG A 350 -15.17 2.37 8.59
CA ARG A 350 -14.84 1.69 9.85
C ARG A 350 -14.58 2.68 10.99
N GLY A 351 -14.73 3.98 10.76
CA GLY A 351 -14.47 5.01 11.74
C GLY A 351 -12.98 5.29 11.99
N LYS A 352 -12.10 4.90 11.07
CA LYS A 352 -10.65 5.13 11.18
C LYS A 352 -10.24 6.33 10.35
N GLY A 353 -9.42 7.20 10.94
CA GLY A 353 -8.75 8.24 10.17
C GLY A 353 -7.78 7.59 9.18
N SER A 354 -7.83 7.99 7.94
CA SER A 354 -6.91 7.48 6.93
C SER A 354 -6.41 8.61 6.03
N SER A 355 -5.16 8.52 5.65
CA SER A 355 -4.51 9.39 4.69
C SER A 355 -3.97 8.54 3.56
N GLN A 356 -4.14 8.97 2.34
CA GLN A 356 -3.72 8.21 1.16
C GLN A 356 -2.66 8.98 0.38
N ILE A 357 -1.53 8.30 0.16
CA ILE A 357 -0.42 8.78 -0.66
C ILE A 357 -0.14 7.81 -1.80
N LEU A 358 0.23 8.32 -2.94
CA LEU A 358 0.45 7.57 -4.17
C LEU A 358 1.81 7.91 -4.76
N VAL A 359 2.44 6.94 -5.40
CA VAL A 359 3.65 7.09 -6.21
C VAL A 359 3.42 6.64 -7.64
#